data_8596b8c98f273734189bc5fb15bdf9fe
#
_entry.id   8596b8c98f273734189bc5fb15bdf9fe
#
_cell.length_a   1.000
_cell.length_b   1.000
_cell.length_c   1.000
_cell.angle_alpha   90.00
_cell.angle_beta   90.00
_cell.angle_gamma   90.00
#
_symmetry.space_group_name_H-M   'P 1'
#
loop_
_entity.id
_entity.type
_entity.pdbx_description
1 polymer ?
#
loop_
_entity_poly.entity_id
_entity_poly.type
_entity_poly.pdbx_seq_one_letter_code
_entity_poly.pdbx_strand_id
1 'polypeptide(L)'
;MAKRNNRNTRGRIVSAAWKLFYEQGYDDTTVDEIIAASKTSKGSFYHYFSGKDALLSSLSTLFDDKYEELIQEMNPDMGSFDKLIYLNRELFTMIETTVSVDLMARMYATQLTTQGEKHLLDRNRTYYKLLRKIAAEGQERGELTRDTSPAEIARFYAMCERALIYEWCIRDGEYSLPAESGRLLPLLLSHLRTQPTGPDSGADS
;
A
#
# COMPACT_ATOMS: atom_id res chain seq x y z
N MET A 1 -22.48 -16.44 14.96
CA MET A 1 -21.17 -16.97 15.42
C MET A 1 -20.24 -17.46 14.29
N ALA A 2 -20.72 -17.97 13.17
CA ALA A 2 -19.88 -18.48 12.06
C ALA A 2 -18.96 -17.44 11.38
N LYS A 3 -19.40 -16.20 11.16
CA LYS A 3 -18.59 -15.14 10.48
C LYS A 3 -17.33 -14.70 11.27
N ARG A 4 -17.37 -14.73 12.61
CA ARG A 4 -16.25 -14.32 13.46
C ARG A 4 -15.15 -15.39 13.51
N ASN A 5 -15.54 -16.67 13.46
CA ASN A 5 -14.59 -17.80 13.42
C ASN A 5 -13.86 -17.90 12.07
N ASN A 6 -14.54 -17.52 10.99
CA ASN A 6 -14.02 -17.56 9.61
C ASN A 6 -12.92 -16.52 9.38
N ARG A 7 -13.08 -15.27 9.88
CA ARG A 7 -12.05 -14.22 9.82
C ARG A 7 -10.79 -14.63 10.58
N ASN A 8 -10.95 -15.31 11.73
CA ASN A 8 -9.83 -15.77 12.53
C ASN A 8 -9.01 -16.86 11.81
N THR A 9 -9.65 -17.81 11.12
CA THR A 9 -8.97 -18.90 10.41
C THR A 9 -8.17 -18.38 9.22
N ARG A 10 -8.76 -17.53 8.37
CA ARG A 10 -8.06 -16.90 7.25
C ARG A 10 -6.87 -16.07 7.75
N GLY A 11 -7.06 -15.26 8.78
CA GLY A 11 -5.99 -14.43 9.38
C GLY A 11 -4.83 -15.29 9.92
N ARG A 12 -5.12 -16.41 10.61
CA ARG A 12 -4.08 -17.32 11.09
C ARG A 12 -3.26 -17.93 9.95
N ILE A 13 -3.91 -18.35 8.86
CA ILE A 13 -3.21 -18.87 7.68
C ILE A 13 -2.29 -17.81 7.10
N VAL A 14 -2.78 -16.59 6.89
CA VAL A 14 -2.01 -15.47 6.37
C VAL A 14 -0.82 -15.17 7.29
N SER A 15 -1.04 -14.98 8.59
CA SER A 15 0.05 -14.66 9.54
C SER A 15 1.12 -15.77 9.59
N ALA A 16 0.71 -17.05 9.56
CA ALA A 16 1.65 -18.17 9.54
C ALA A 16 2.46 -18.20 8.24
N ALA A 17 1.81 -17.97 7.10
CA ALA A 17 2.47 -17.93 5.80
C ALA A 17 3.51 -16.80 5.72
N TRP A 18 3.14 -15.57 6.15
CA TRP A 18 4.06 -14.43 6.14
C TRP A 18 5.25 -14.63 7.05
N LYS A 19 5.04 -15.23 8.23
CA LYS A 19 6.13 -15.57 9.13
C LYS A 19 7.11 -16.54 8.47
N LEU A 20 6.62 -17.63 7.86
CA LEU A 20 7.45 -18.59 7.17
C LEU A 20 8.17 -18.00 5.95
N PHE A 21 7.47 -17.19 5.15
CA PHE A 21 8.09 -16.50 4.01
C PHE A 21 9.23 -15.57 4.43
N TYR A 22 9.10 -14.93 5.59
CA TYR A 22 10.15 -14.09 6.13
C TYR A 22 11.32 -14.91 6.69
N GLU A 23 11.04 -16.00 7.42
CA GLU A 23 12.07 -16.80 8.12
C GLU A 23 12.90 -17.69 7.18
N GLN A 24 12.26 -18.28 6.16
CA GLN A 24 12.90 -19.27 5.29
C GLN A 24 12.77 -18.97 3.78
N GLY A 25 12.11 -17.89 3.42
CA GLY A 25 11.86 -17.51 2.04
C GLY A 25 10.58 -18.13 1.45
N TYR A 26 10.15 -17.54 0.32
CA TYR A 26 8.92 -17.97 -0.35
C TYR A 26 9.07 -19.36 -0.99
N ASP A 27 10.15 -19.62 -1.72
CA ASP A 27 10.32 -20.87 -2.46
C ASP A 27 10.41 -22.08 -1.54
N ASP A 28 11.13 -21.96 -0.44
CA ASP A 28 11.35 -23.04 0.54
C ASP A 28 10.16 -23.26 1.48
N THR A 29 9.16 -22.38 1.46
CA THR A 29 7.95 -22.55 2.26
C THR A 29 6.92 -23.41 1.53
N THR A 30 6.43 -24.46 2.19
CA THR A 30 5.40 -25.37 1.65
C THR A 30 4.01 -25.07 2.24
N VAL A 31 2.95 -25.44 1.49
CA VAL A 31 1.57 -25.34 1.97
C VAL A 31 1.35 -26.16 3.23
N ASP A 32 1.97 -27.34 3.34
CA ASP A 32 1.80 -28.21 4.50
C ASP A 32 2.43 -27.60 5.77
N GLU A 33 3.58 -26.90 5.66
CA GLU A 33 4.16 -26.11 6.75
C GLU A 33 3.26 -24.96 7.19
N ILE A 34 2.66 -24.24 6.24
CA ILE A 34 1.71 -23.16 6.55
C ILE A 34 0.48 -23.72 7.28
N ILE A 35 -0.06 -24.87 6.85
CA ILE A 35 -1.17 -25.54 7.52
C ILE A 35 -0.79 -25.91 8.96
N ALA A 36 0.37 -26.51 9.15
CA ALA A 36 0.89 -26.88 10.48
C ALA A 36 1.09 -25.66 11.38
N ALA A 37 1.78 -24.62 10.89
CA ALA A 37 2.07 -23.41 11.67
C ALA A 37 0.79 -22.62 12.01
N SER A 38 -0.19 -22.56 11.10
CA SER A 38 -1.47 -21.90 11.34
C SER A 38 -2.43 -22.70 12.23
N LYS A 39 -2.09 -23.97 12.55
CA LYS A 39 -2.97 -24.91 13.26
C LYS A 39 -4.36 -25.01 12.60
N THR A 40 -4.37 -25.14 11.26
CA THR A 40 -5.58 -25.31 10.48
C THR A 40 -5.61 -26.68 9.81
N SER A 41 -6.75 -27.05 9.21
CA SER A 41 -6.82 -28.26 8.38
C SER A 41 -6.50 -27.94 6.92
N LYS A 42 -6.10 -28.97 6.17
CA LYS A 42 -5.88 -28.87 4.72
C LYS A 42 -7.14 -28.39 3.99
N GLY A 43 -8.31 -28.88 4.38
CA GLY A 43 -9.60 -28.42 3.85
C GLY A 43 -9.86 -26.92 4.15
N SER A 44 -9.51 -26.46 5.36
CA SER A 44 -9.62 -25.03 5.70
C SER A 44 -8.69 -24.15 4.88
N PHE A 45 -7.47 -24.61 4.62
CA PHE A 45 -6.53 -23.88 3.77
C PHE A 45 -7.10 -23.72 2.36
N TYR A 46 -7.44 -24.82 1.71
CA TYR A 46 -7.94 -24.81 0.33
C TYR A 46 -9.34 -24.19 0.16
N HIS A 47 -10.09 -24.02 1.25
CA HIS A 47 -11.31 -23.21 1.25
C HIS A 47 -11.03 -21.73 1.02
N TYR A 48 -9.88 -21.21 1.52
CA TYR A 48 -9.53 -19.78 1.41
C TYR A 48 -8.53 -19.48 0.31
N PHE A 49 -7.62 -20.40 0.02
CA PHE A 49 -6.49 -20.16 -0.88
C PHE A 49 -6.31 -21.38 -1.80
N SER A 50 -6.23 -21.12 -3.10
CA SER A 50 -5.98 -22.17 -4.11
C SER A 50 -4.56 -22.74 -4.04
N GLY A 51 -3.65 -22.07 -3.40
CA GLY A 51 -2.26 -22.45 -3.24
C GLY A 51 -1.43 -21.33 -2.59
N LYS A 52 -0.12 -21.53 -2.54
CA LYS A 52 0.84 -20.58 -1.96
C LYS A 52 0.80 -19.21 -2.64
N ASP A 53 0.66 -19.19 -3.98
CA ASP A 53 0.60 -17.95 -4.75
C ASP A 53 -0.62 -17.08 -4.41
N ALA A 54 -1.74 -17.69 -4.05
CA ALA A 54 -2.93 -16.96 -3.63
C ALA A 54 -2.72 -16.16 -2.32
N LEU A 55 -1.71 -16.53 -1.51
CA LEU A 55 -1.34 -15.80 -0.30
C LEU A 55 -0.61 -14.50 -0.60
N LEU A 56 0.08 -14.39 -1.74
CA LEU A 56 0.75 -13.14 -2.13
C LEU A 56 -0.23 -11.98 -2.27
N SER A 57 -1.46 -12.24 -2.70
CA SER A 57 -2.50 -11.22 -2.78
C SER A 57 -2.91 -10.68 -1.40
N SER A 58 -2.67 -11.45 -0.32
CA SER A 58 -2.97 -11.00 1.06
C SER A 58 -2.02 -9.91 1.58
N LEU A 59 -0.90 -9.66 0.89
CA LEU A 59 0.00 -8.54 1.22
C LEU A 59 -0.74 -7.19 1.11
N SER A 60 -1.65 -7.08 0.17
CA SER A 60 -2.50 -5.89 0.05
C SER A 60 -3.36 -5.65 1.30
N THR A 61 -3.78 -6.72 2.00
CA THR A 61 -4.52 -6.61 3.26
C THR A 61 -3.62 -6.10 4.38
N LEU A 62 -2.37 -6.58 4.44
CA LEU A 62 -1.38 -6.09 5.41
C LEU A 62 -1.13 -4.58 5.23
N PHE A 63 -1.08 -4.11 3.98
CA PHE A 63 -0.95 -2.68 3.70
C PHE A 63 -2.20 -1.90 4.11
N ASP A 64 -3.39 -2.43 3.88
CA ASP A 64 -4.63 -1.78 4.31
C ASP A 64 -4.73 -1.71 5.84
N ASP A 65 -4.33 -2.76 6.58
CA ASP A 65 -4.26 -2.75 8.03
C ASP A 65 -3.30 -1.65 8.52
N LYS A 66 -2.13 -1.49 7.87
CA LYS A 66 -1.19 -0.41 8.19
C LYS A 66 -1.80 0.96 7.94
N TYR A 67 -2.53 1.17 6.85
CA TYR A 67 -3.22 2.43 6.63
C TYR A 67 -4.30 2.72 7.67
N GLU A 68 -5.00 1.70 8.18
CA GLU A 68 -5.97 1.86 9.28
C GLU A 68 -5.28 2.31 10.58
N GLU A 69 -4.10 1.80 10.89
CA GLU A 69 -3.27 2.28 12.00
C GLU A 69 -2.85 3.75 11.78
N LEU A 70 -2.28 4.05 10.62
CA LEU A 70 -1.79 5.39 10.29
C LEU A 70 -2.88 6.46 10.31
N ILE A 71 -4.14 6.12 9.96
CA ILE A 71 -5.28 7.04 10.10
C ILE A 71 -5.48 7.47 11.57
N GLN A 72 -5.24 6.57 12.52
CA GLN A 72 -5.42 6.86 13.95
C GLN A 72 -4.26 7.67 14.54
N GLU A 73 -3.05 7.46 14.01
CA GLU A 73 -1.81 8.07 14.51
C GLU A 73 -1.50 9.42 13.86
N MET A 74 -2.00 9.63 12.64
CA MET A 74 -1.71 10.83 11.84
C MET A 74 -2.28 12.09 12.49
N ASN A 75 -1.42 13.12 12.64
CA ASN A 75 -1.86 14.42 13.14
C ASN A 75 -2.99 14.99 12.24
N PRO A 76 -4.19 15.23 12.78
CA PRO A 76 -5.32 15.76 12.00
C PRO A 76 -5.06 17.13 11.40
N ASP A 77 -4.22 17.97 12.06
CA ASP A 77 -3.90 19.32 11.64
C ASP A 77 -2.83 19.40 10.53
N MET A 78 -2.22 18.26 10.18
CA MET A 78 -1.25 18.18 9.08
C MET A 78 -1.90 18.58 7.76
N GLY A 79 -1.17 19.32 6.91
CA GLY A 79 -1.60 19.65 5.55
C GLY A 79 -1.80 18.41 4.69
N SER A 80 -2.73 18.48 3.74
CA SER A 80 -3.09 17.32 2.93
C SER A 80 -1.94 16.76 2.09
N PHE A 81 -1.08 17.64 1.57
CA PHE A 81 0.12 17.20 0.87
C PHE A 81 1.09 16.47 1.82
N ASP A 82 1.30 16.99 3.01
CA ASP A 82 2.20 16.38 3.99
C ASP A 82 1.63 15.06 4.54
N LYS A 83 0.29 14.92 4.63
CA LYS A 83 -0.37 13.63 4.90
C LYS A 83 -0.03 12.58 3.86
N LEU A 84 -0.05 12.92 2.57
CA LEU A 84 0.33 11.99 1.50
C LEU A 84 1.79 11.55 1.63
N ILE A 85 2.71 12.47 1.91
CA ILE A 85 4.13 12.14 2.10
C ILE A 85 4.35 11.30 3.36
N TYR A 86 3.65 11.62 4.45
CA TYR A 86 3.69 10.85 5.70
C TYR A 86 3.25 9.39 5.47
N LEU A 87 2.09 9.18 4.82
CA LEU A 87 1.58 7.83 4.54
C LEU A 87 2.57 7.00 3.72
N ASN A 88 3.17 7.59 2.70
CA ASN A 88 4.19 6.93 1.88
C ASN A 88 5.40 6.50 2.73
N ARG A 89 5.96 7.44 3.51
CA ARG A 89 7.14 7.16 4.34
C ARG A 89 6.89 6.01 5.31
N GLU A 90 5.78 6.06 6.03
CA GLU A 90 5.46 5.05 7.05
C GLU A 90 5.19 3.68 6.41
N LEU A 91 4.44 3.64 5.30
CA LEU A 91 4.21 2.38 4.57
C LEU A 91 5.53 1.81 4.01
N PHE A 92 6.36 2.65 3.39
CA PHE A 92 7.59 2.20 2.76
C PHE A 92 8.64 1.77 3.80
N THR A 93 8.65 2.40 4.97
CA THR A 93 9.43 1.93 6.12
C THR A 93 8.97 0.53 6.58
N MET A 94 7.66 0.32 6.66
CA MET A 94 7.11 -1.00 7.00
C MET A 94 7.46 -2.04 5.92
N ILE A 95 7.32 -1.70 4.63
CA ILE A 95 7.68 -2.61 3.52
C ILE A 95 9.16 -3.01 3.64
N GLU A 96 10.08 -2.05 3.72
CA GLU A 96 11.52 -2.31 3.78
C GLU A 96 11.93 -3.18 4.97
N THR A 97 11.24 -3.03 6.12
CA THR A 97 11.59 -3.74 7.34
C THR A 97 10.89 -5.08 7.52
N THR A 98 9.77 -5.32 6.83
CA THR A 98 8.93 -6.52 7.09
C THR A 98 8.66 -7.38 5.86
N VAL A 99 8.96 -6.90 4.65
CA VAL A 99 8.72 -7.63 3.41
C VAL A 99 10.01 -7.73 2.62
N SER A 100 10.47 -8.96 2.30
CA SER A 100 11.66 -9.12 1.45
C SER A 100 11.41 -8.58 0.04
N VAL A 101 12.48 -8.13 -0.62
CA VAL A 101 12.45 -7.63 -2.01
C VAL A 101 11.89 -8.69 -2.95
N ASP A 102 12.34 -9.95 -2.81
CA ASP A 102 11.84 -11.09 -3.60
C ASP A 102 10.33 -11.25 -3.46
N LEU A 103 9.82 -11.15 -2.25
CA LEU A 103 8.39 -11.30 -1.98
C LEU A 103 7.56 -10.16 -2.60
N MET A 104 8.07 -8.93 -2.56
CA MET A 104 7.46 -7.78 -3.25
C MET A 104 7.46 -7.97 -4.77
N ALA A 105 8.58 -8.41 -5.34
CA ALA A 105 8.70 -8.66 -6.77
C ALA A 105 7.72 -9.75 -7.23
N ARG A 106 7.59 -10.85 -6.49
CA ARG A 106 6.63 -11.92 -6.76
C ARG A 106 5.18 -11.45 -6.69
N MET A 107 4.84 -10.63 -5.69
CA MET A 107 3.52 -10.03 -5.60
C MET A 107 3.21 -9.20 -6.86
N TYR A 108 4.15 -8.35 -7.30
CA TYR A 108 3.98 -7.55 -8.52
C TYR A 108 3.85 -8.44 -9.76
N ALA A 109 4.70 -9.44 -9.92
CA ALA A 109 4.63 -10.40 -11.03
C ALA A 109 3.27 -11.12 -11.06
N THR A 110 2.77 -11.55 -9.91
CA THR A 110 1.44 -12.17 -9.80
C THR A 110 0.34 -11.19 -10.25
N GLN A 111 0.41 -9.91 -9.85
CA GLN A 111 -0.57 -8.91 -10.31
C GLN A 111 -0.52 -8.67 -11.83
N LEU A 112 0.61 -8.84 -12.47
CA LEU A 112 0.73 -8.70 -13.93
C LEU A 112 0.15 -9.91 -14.67
N THR A 113 0.38 -11.12 -14.16
CA THR A 113 0.02 -12.39 -14.83
C THR A 113 -1.38 -12.90 -14.49
N THR A 114 -1.96 -12.50 -13.35
CA THR A 114 -3.30 -12.94 -12.94
C THR A 114 -4.37 -12.52 -13.96
N GLN A 115 -5.21 -13.48 -14.36
CA GLN A 115 -6.44 -13.25 -15.11
C GLN A 115 -7.57 -12.95 -14.12
N GLY A 116 -8.19 -11.76 -14.23
CA GLY A 116 -9.29 -11.34 -13.34
C GLY A 116 -8.96 -10.12 -12.48
N GLU A 117 -9.49 -10.07 -11.25
CA GLU A 117 -9.34 -8.91 -10.38
C GLU A 117 -7.89 -8.68 -9.95
N LYS A 118 -7.46 -7.44 -10.10
CA LYS A 118 -6.15 -6.96 -9.69
C LYS A 118 -6.27 -6.26 -8.33
N HIS A 119 -5.92 -6.93 -7.25
CA HIS A 119 -6.07 -6.40 -5.89
C HIS A 119 -5.40 -5.03 -5.68
N LEU A 120 -4.25 -4.79 -6.31
CA LEU A 120 -3.58 -3.49 -6.24
C LEU A 120 -4.37 -2.35 -6.91
N LEU A 121 -5.32 -2.66 -7.77
CA LEU A 121 -6.16 -1.69 -8.48
C LEU A 121 -7.57 -1.58 -7.91
N ASP A 122 -7.92 -2.37 -6.90
CA ASP A 122 -9.25 -2.33 -6.27
C ASP A 122 -9.46 -0.99 -5.54
N ARG A 123 -10.34 -0.18 -6.12
CA ARG A 123 -10.67 1.16 -5.63
C ARG A 123 -11.51 1.17 -4.35
N ASN A 124 -11.99 0.00 -3.91
CA ASN A 124 -12.78 -0.14 -2.67
C ASN A 124 -11.89 -0.37 -1.44
N ARG A 125 -10.59 -0.58 -1.62
CA ARG A 125 -9.63 -0.74 -0.53
C ARG A 125 -9.54 0.51 0.33
N THR A 126 -9.23 0.32 1.63
CA THR A 126 -8.97 1.39 2.62
C THR A 126 -7.97 2.40 2.08
N TYR A 127 -6.91 1.94 1.45
CA TYR A 127 -5.91 2.74 0.76
C TYR A 127 -6.50 3.82 -0.16
N TYR A 128 -7.27 3.41 -1.18
CA TYR A 128 -7.84 4.36 -2.14
C TYR A 128 -8.91 5.27 -1.54
N LYS A 129 -9.67 4.78 -0.55
CA LYS A 129 -10.65 5.59 0.16
C LYS A 129 -9.97 6.70 0.96
N LEU A 130 -8.86 6.37 1.64
CA LEU A 130 -8.06 7.32 2.41
C LEU A 130 -7.45 8.40 1.49
N LEU A 131 -6.80 7.98 0.41
CA LEU A 131 -6.19 8.93 -0.53
C LEU A 131 -7.20 9.91 -1.12
N ARG A 132 -8.37 9.42 -1.55
CA ARG A 132 -9.44 10.28 -2.06
C ARG A 132 -9.95 11.26 -1.01
N LYS A 133 -10.07 10.82 0.25
CA LYS A 133 -10.49 11.68 1.37
C LYS A 133 -9.47 12.79 1.58
N ILE A 134 -8.17 12.47 1.68
CA ILE A 134 -7.10 13.46 1.85
C ILE A 134 -7.06 14.44 0.68
N ALA A 135 -7.21 13.95 -0.55
CA ALA A 135 -7.23 14.80 -1.74
C ALA A 135 -8.44 15.76 -1.74
N ALA A 136 -9.64 15.29 -1.38
CA ALA A 136 -10.82 16.13 -1.29
C ALA A 136 -10.67 17.20 -0.20
N GLU A 137 -10.21 16.83 0.99
CA GLU A 137 -9.94 17.77 2.09
C GLU A 137 -8.90 18.82 1.69
N GLY A 138 -7.84 18.43 0.95
CA GLY A 138 -6.82 19.35 0.45
C GLY A 138 -7.35 20.33 -0.58
N GLN A 139 -8.27 19.90 -1.45
CA GLN A 139 -8.96 20.79 -2.38
C GLN A 139 -9.92 21.77 -1.68
N GLU A 140 -10.63 21.31 -0.66
CA GLU A 140 -11.51 22.17 0.14
C GLU A 140 -10.72 23.25 0.88
N ARG A 141 -9.55 22.91 1.42
CA ARG A 141 -8.63 23.86 2.10
C ARG A 141 -7.81 24.73 1.13
N GLY A 142 -7.88 24.49 -0.17
CA GLY A 142 -7.06 25.20 -1.16
C GLY A 142 -5.58 24.79 -1.14
N GLU A 143 -5.22 23.66 -0.56
CA GLU A 143 -3.86 23.13 -0.49
C GLU A 143 -3.46 22.34 -1.74
N LEU A 144 -4.46 21.73 -2.40
CA LEU A 144 -4.29 20.94 -3.61
C LEU A 144 -5.10 21.50 -4.78
N THR A 145 -4.57 21.31 -5.99
CA THR A 145 -5.21 21.78 -7.22
C THR A 145 -6.60 21.18 -7.40
N ARG A 146 -7.52 21.98 -7.94
CA ARG A 146 -8.87 21.55 -8.32
C ARG A 146 -8.99 21.15 -9.80
N ASP A 147 -7.91 21.26 -10.56
CA ASP A 147 -7.88 20.91 -11.98
C ASP A 147 -7.99 19.39 -12.23
N THR A 148 -7.78 18.61 -11.17
CA THR A 148 -7.79 17.15 -11.19
C THR A 148 -8.71 16.64 -10.08
N SER A 149 -9.57 15.66 -10.39
CA SER A 149 -10.47 15.10 -9.38
C SER A 149 -9.73 14.38 -8.24
N PRO A 150 -10.29 14.30 -7.01
CA PRO A 150 -9.69 13.54 -5.91
C PRO A 150 -9.41 12.07 -6.27
N ALA A 151 -10.24 11.49 -7.14
CA ALA A 151 -10.04 10.11 -7.60
C ALA A 151 -8.84 9.96 -8.54
N GLU A 152 -8.57 10.96 -9.37
CA GLU A 152 -7.39 10.99 -10.24
C GLU A 152 -6.12 11.28 -9.46
N ILE A 153 -6.17 12.19 -8.48
CA ILE A 153 -5.05 12.42 -7.54
C ILE A 153 -4.68 11.12 -6.84
N ALA A 154 -5.66 10.41 -6.27
CA ALA A 154 -5.43 9.12 -5.63
C ALA A 154 -4.85 8.07 -6.58
N ARG A 155 -5.33 8.03 -7.82
CA ARG A 155 -4.81 7.13 -8.85
C ARG A 155 -3.36 7.47 -9.21
N PHE A 156 -3.06 8.74 -9.41
CA PHE A 156 -1.72 9.20 -9.77
C PHE A 156 -0.72 8.92 -8.64
N TYR A 157 -1.09 9.25 -7.41
CA TYR A 157 -0.30 8.91 -6.23
C TYR A 157 0.02 7.41 -6.18
N ALA A 158 -0.99 6.56 -6.32
CA ALA A 158 -0.83 5.11 -6.32
C ALA A 158 0.05 4.60 -7.48
N MET A 159 0.05 5.27 -8.63
CA MET A 159 0.96 4.96 -9.74
C MET A 159 2.41 5.30 -9.37
N CYS A 160 2.65 6.45 -8.75
CA CYS A 160 3.98 6.87 -8.29
C CYS A 160 4.55 5.88 -7.27
N GLU A 161 3.77 5.49 -6.26
CA GLU A 161 4.20 4.50 -5.27
C GLU A 161 4.56 3.16 -5.92
N ARG A 162 3.72 2.66 -6.82
CA ARG A 162 4.02 1.42 -7.53
C ARG A 162 5.29 1.51 -8.38
N ALA A 163 5.54 2.64 -9.04
CA ALA A 163 6.75 2.85 -9.80
C ALA A 163 8.01 2.84 -8.91
N LEU A 164 7.94 3.47 -7.74
CA LEU A 164 9.05 3.51 -6.77
C LEU A 164 9.36 2.10 -6.21
N ILE A 165 8.33 1.33 -5.84
CA ILE A 165 8.51 -0.04 -5.37
C ILE A 165 9.04 -0.94 -6.50
N TYR A 166 8.53 -0.79 -7.72
CA TYR A 166 8.98 -1.55 -8.88
C TYR A 166 10.47 -1.31 -9.15
N GLU A 167 10.92 -0.05 -9.16
CA GLU A 167 12.33 0.30 -9.34
C GLU A 167 13.19 -0.27 -8.21
N TRP A 168 12.72 -0.21 -6.96
CA TRP A 168 13.39 -0.81 -5.82
C TRP A 168 13.54 -2.34 -5.96
N CYS A 169 12.51 -3.02 -6.46
CA CYS A 169 12.57 -4.46 -6.73
C CYS A 169 13.56 -4.80 -7.85
N ILE A 170 13.61 -4.01 -8.95
CA ILE A 170 14.57 -4.24 -10.05
C ILE A 170 16.00 -4.09 -9.58
N ARG A 171 16.25 -3.23 -8.61
CA ARG A 171 17.58 -2.99 -8.01
C ARG A 171 17.85 -3.87 -6.79
N ASP A 172 17.13 -4.96 -6.61
CA ASP A 172 17.32 -5.91 -5.50
C ASP A 172 17.41 -5.24 -4.11
N GLY A 173 16.74 -4.09 -3.94
CA GLY A 173 16.73 -3.37 -2.66
C GLY A 173 18.04 -2.67 -2.31
N GLU A 174 18.87 -2.30 -3.29
CA GLU A 174 20.20 -1.70 -3.08
C GLU A 174 20.17 -0.38 -2.29
N TYR A 175 19.02 0.27 -2.16
CA TYR A 175 18.86 1.55 -1.47
C TYR A 175 17.67 1.52 -0.51
N SER A 176 17.66 2.47 0.44
CA SER A 176 16.50 2.64 1.34
C SER A 176 15.28 3.15 0.57
N LEU A 177 14.23 2.32 0.52
CA LEU A 177 12.97 2.63 -0.15
C LEU A 177 12.31 3.90 0.41
N PRO A 178 12.16 4.08 1.76
CA PRO A 178 11.59 5.30 2.30
C PRO A 178 12.46 6.54 2.09
N ALA A 179 13.80 6.42 2.09
CA ALA A 179 14.68 7.55 1.84
C ALA A 179 14.58 8.04 0.40
N GLU A 180 14.62 7.14 -0.57
CA GLU A 180 14.51 7.49 -1.99
C GLU A 180 13.11 8.00 -2.35
N SER A 181 12.06 7.38 -1.83
CA SER A 181 10.70 7.87 -2.05
C SER A 181 10.47 9.25 -1.40
N GLY A 182 11.03 9.50 -0.22
CA GLY A 182 10.99 10.81 0.44
C GLY A 182 11.62 11.93 -0.37
N ARG A 183 12.59 11.60 -1.23
CA ARG A 183 13.21 12.53 -2.19
C ARG A 183 12.39 12.69 -3.47
N LEU A 184 11.89 11.61 -4.04
CA LEU A 184 11.27 11.59 -5.37
C LEU A 184 9.77 11.89 -5.36
N LEU A 185 9.02 11.35 -4.40
CA LEU A 185 7.58 11.50 -4.37
C LEU A 185 7.13 12.96 -4.27
N PRO A 186 7.74 13.84 -3.41
CA PRO A 186 7.40 15.25 -3.40
C PRO A 186 7.61 15.95 -4.75
N LEU A 187 8.63 15.55 -5.52
CA LEU A 187 8.88 16.08 -6.87
C LEU A 187 7.79 15.63 -7.85
N LEU A 188 7.44 14.34 -7.84
CA LEU A 188 6.40 13.78 -8.69
C LEU A 188 5.03 14.41 -8.42
N LEU A 189 4.74 14.73 -7.16
CA LEU A 189 3.47 15.30 -6.73
C LEU A 189 3.46 16.84 -6.69
N SER A 190 4.56 17.51 -7.01
CA SER A 190 4.72 18.97 -6.86
C SER A 190 3.63 19.77 -7.58
N HIS A 191 3.20 19.32 -8.77
CA HIS A 191 2.16 19.94 -9.57
C HIS A 191 0.75 19.87 -8.95
N LEU A 192 0.58 19.02 -7.93
CA LEU A 192 -0.68 18.92 -7.19
C LEU A 192 -0.83 20.00 -6.12
N ARG A 193 0.28 20.63 -5.68
CA ARG A 193 0.21 21.75 -4.73
C ARG A 193 -0.35 22.99 -5.42
N THR A 194 -1.27 23.66 -4.77
CA THR A 194 -1.59 25.05 -5.15
C THR A 194 -0.39 25.93 -4.85
N GLN A 195 0.02 26.71 -5.83
CA GLN A 195 1.00 27.78 -5.55
C GLN A 195 0.31 28.83 -4.67
N PRO A 196 1.00 29.38 -3.63
CA PRO A 196 0.48 30.55 -2.96
C PRO A 196 0.25 31.60 -4.05
N THR A 197 -0.99 32.06 -4.20
CA THR A 197 -1.27 33.24 -5.01
C THR A 197 -0.42 34.36 -4.41
N GLY A 198 0.63 34.75 -5.14
CA GLY A 198 1.44 35.91 -4.75
C GLY A 198 0.49 37.10 -4.59
N PRO A 199 0.85 38.10 -3.73
CA PRO A 199 0.03 39.28 -3.59
C PRO A 199 -0.18 39.86 -4.99
N ASP A 200 -1.46 40.03 -5.32
CA ASP A 200 -1.92 40.68 -6.55
C ASP A 200 -1.12 42.00 -6.69
N SER A 201 -0.24 42.05 -7.66
CA SER A 201 0.43 43.30 -8.00
C SER A 201 -0.63 44.19 -8.64
N GLY A 202 -1.47 44.75 -7.76
CA GLY A 202 -2.45 45.76 -8.12
C GLY A 202 -1.78 46.82 -8.95
N ALA A 203 -2.12 46.86 -10.20
CA ALA A 203 -1.78 47.91 -11.12
C ALA A 203 -2.29 49.24 -10.56
N ASP A 204 -1.37 50.05 -10.05
CA ASP A 204 -1.54 51.50 -10.05
C ASP A 204 -1.28 51.99 -11.46
N SER A 205 -2.33 52.54 -12.04
CA SER A 205 -2.29 53.45 -13.20
C SER A 205 -3.38 54.49 -13.07
#